data_42bb7b8c3f5491e08e817ea214cee02c
#
_entry.id   42bb7b8c3f5491e08e817ea214cee02c
#
_cell.length_a   1.000
_cell.length_b   1.000
_cell.length_c   1.000
_cell.angle_alpha   90.00
_cell.angle_beta   90.00
_cell.angle_gamma   90.00
#
_symmetry.space_group_name_H-M   'P 1'
#
loop_
_entity.id
_entity.type
_entity.pdbx_description
1 polymer ?
#
loop_
_entity_poly.entity_id
_entity_poly.type
_entity_poly.pdbx_seq_one_letter_code
_entity_poly.pdbx_strand_id
1 'polypeptide(L)'
;LNTAFEIAKRISFYKQKNYTRFIVRLSIAATAISVAAILLTFSIVNGFQSTVSNKLFSFWGHIQISSVNGASLNDDAQVANQIKSISNIQSSSAFLNQTMVLAKDIEIEGLNAKGIADFSSIPNLIQGRTIQSDGQSPSKEIVLSKNIASKLHILIGDQVRLYFFQNNQVQERKLKVVGLFHSGIEAYDLKNVFVDIHLLQQLIQAPTAITGYQINVNELSTIAQTQIDIQSILPENWVASASAELYPQLFDWIQVQSINRNITIIIMLFIAVVNLITCLLILLLERVPMVGSLNAMGASHAMIQKVFLYQASFIACAGIGLGVLIGLGLSVLQLKFQWIHLDESAYLIDVLPIQIQPLQVIGVIVGTAIICYLSFLLPTIWIKKISPAKAIRFD
;
A
#
# COMPACT_ATOMS: atom_id res chain seq x y z
N LEU A 1 15.81 -25.32 39.40
CA LEU A 1 15.22 -25.97 38.21
C LEU A 1 13.70 -25.77 38.30
N ASN A 2 13.10 -25.20 37.26
CA ASN A 2 11.65 -25.01 37.23
C ASN A 2 11.00 -26.36 36.85
N THR A 3 10.62 -27.14 37.87
CA THR A 3 10.05 -28.51 37.70
C THR A 3 8.86 -28.53 36.74
N ALA A 4 8.04 -27.43 36.71
CA ALA A 4 6.91 -27.35 35.80
C ALA A 4 7.37 -27.23 34.30
N PHE A 5 8.47 -26.57 34.04
CA PHE A 5 9.05 -26.47 32.70
C PHE A 5 9.61 -27.81 32.22
N GLU A 6 10.31 -28.52 33.10
CA GLU A 6 10.88 -29.85 32.77
C GLU A 6 9.80 -30.88 32.49
N ILE A 7 8.74 -30.89 33.30
CA ILE A 7 7.56 -31.74 33.06
C ILE A 7 6.90 -31.37 31.72
N ALA A 8 6.68 -30.08 31.44
CA ALA A 8 6.09 -29.64 30.19
C ALA A 8 6.94 -30.03 28.96
N LYS A 9 8.27 -29.91 29.04
CA LYS A 9 9.21 -30.30 27.99
C LYS A 9 9.13 -31.80 27.72
N ARG A 10 9.19 -32.62 28.76
CA ARG A 10 9.08 -34.10 28.62
C ARG A 10 7.74 -34.52 28.04
N ILE A 11 6.63 -33.89 28.46
CA ILE A 11 5.29 -34.21 27.95
C ILE A 11 5.15 -33.80 26.48
N SER A 12 5.75 -32.68 26.07
CA SER A 12 5.65 -32.19 24.70
C SER A 12 6.48 -32.97 23.69
N PHE A 13 7.64 -33.51 24.10
CA PHE A 13 8.61 -34.16 23.21
C PHE A 13 8.69 -35.71 23.33
N TYR A 14 8.21 -36.29 24.43
CA TYR A 14 8.22 -37.73 24.61
C TYR A 14 6.97 -38.42 24.02
N LYS A 15 7.04 -39.78 23.80
CA LYS A 15 6.02 -40.59 23.15
C LYS A 15 4.57 -40.22 23.51
N GLN A 16 3.96 -39.39 22.67
CA GLN A 16 2.53 -39.06 22.75
C GLN A 16 1.72 -40.17 22.02
N LYS A 17 0.48 -40.41 22.47
CA LYS A 17 -0.49 -41.22 21.71
C LYS A 17 -0.69 -40.61 20.33
N ASN A 18 -0.95 -41.39 19.30
CA ASN A 18 -1.07 -40.91 17.91
C ASN A 18 -2.10 -39.79 17.77
N TYR A 19 -3.19 -39.85 18.50
CA TYR A 19 -4.27 -38.86 18.49
C TYR A 19 -3.80 -37.49 19.03
N THR A 20 -3.15 -37.46 20.19
CA THR A 20 -2.58 -36.21 20.77
C THR A 20 -1.60 -35.53 19.81
N ARG A 21 -0.74 -36.35 19.21
CA ARG A 21 0.26 -35.85 18.24
C ARG A 21 -0.40 -35.21 17.01
N PHE A 22 -1.50 -35.81 16.53
CA PHE A 22 -2.28 -35.24 15.42
C PHE A 22 -2.87 -33.89 15.79
N ILE A 23 -3.51 -33.75 16.97
CA ILE A 23 -4.12 -32.48 17.42
C ILE A 23 -3.08 -31.39 17.58
N VAL A 24 -1.93 -31.69 18.20
CA VAL A 24 -0.84 -30.73 18.37
C VAL A 24 -0.32 -30.24 17.00
N ARG A 25 -0.11 -31.16 16.05
CA ARG A 25 0.33 -30.80 14.70
C ARG A 25 -0.71 -29.94 13.97
N LEU A 26 -1.99 -30.29 14.09
CA LEU A 26 -3.09 -29.54 13.51
C LEU A 26 -3.13 -28.10 14.07
N SER A 27 -2.95 -27.96 15.39
CA SER A 27 -2.93 -26.64 16.04
C SER A 27 -1.71 -25.82 15.66
N ILE A 28 -0.54 -26.43 15.54
CA ILE A 28 0.66 -25.75 15.04
C ILE A 28 0.42 -25.27 13.60
N ALA A 29 -0.13 -26.13 12.73
CA ALA A 29 -0.43 -25.82 11.35
C ALA A 29 -1.46 -24.67 11.24
N ALA A 30 -2.56 -24.72 11.98
CA ALA A 30 -3.58 -23.69 11.96
C ALA A 30 -3.05 -22.34 12.48
N THR A 31 -2.24 -22.33 13.55
CA THR A 31 -1.57 -21.12 14.03
C THR A 31 -0.58 -20.58 13.01
N ALA A 32 0.18 -21.48 12.36
CA ALA A 32 1.13 -21.08 11.32
C ALA A 32 0.42 -20.45 10.11
N ILE A 33 -0.68 -21.04 9.66
CA ILE A 33 -1.50 -20.46 8.57
C ILE A 33 -2.05 -19.10 8.96
N SER A 34 -2.58 -18.94 10.18
CA SER A 34 -3.10 -17.65 10.65
C SER A 34 -2.01 -16.57 10.70
N VAL A 35 -0.83 -16.88 11.25
CA VAL A 35 0.29 -15.93 11.31
C VAL A 35 0.82 -15.61 9.92
N ALA A 36 0.96 -16.60 9.05
CA ALA A 36 1.37 -16.40 7.66
C ALA A 36 0.38 -15.51 6.91
N ALA A 37 -0.93 -15.76 7.07
CA ALA A 37 -1.97 -14.93 6.45
C ALA A 37 -1.94 -13.48 6.94
N ILE A 38 -1.73 -13.25 8.26
CA ILE A 38 -1.59 -11.90 8.81
C ILE A 38 -0.39 -11.18 8.19
N LEU A 39 0.78 -11.84 8.13
CA LEU A 39 2.00 -11.26 7.55
C LEU A 39 1.85 -10.96 6.06
N LEU A 40 1.25 -11.88 5.29
CA LEU A 40 0.96 -11.68 3.87
C LEU A 40 -0.01 -10.50 3.67
N THR A 41 -1.09 -10.43 4.46
CA THR A 41 -2.04 -9.34 4.39
C THR A 41 -1.37 -7.99 4.65
N PHE A 42 -0.51 -7.88 5.67
CA PHE A 42 0.26 -6.66 5.91
C PHE A 42 1.17 -6.32 4.73
N SER A 43 1.95 -7.28 4.26
CA SER A 43 2.93 -7.07 3.20
C SER A 43 2.28 -6.68 1.87
N ILE A 44 1.15 -7.30 1.53
CA ILE A 44 0.40 -7.03 0.31
C ILE A 44 -0.27 -5.65 0.39
N VAL A 45 -1.01 -5.37 1.46
CA VAL A 45 -1.77 -4.11 1.55
C VAL A 45 -0.84 -2.91 1.66
N ASN A 46 0.26 -3.01 2.41
CA ASN A 46 1.24 -1.93 2.47
C ASN A 46 1.93 -1.72 1.11
N GLY A 47 2.33 -2.82 0.46
CA GLY A 47 2.91 -2.75 -0.88
C GLY A 47 1.96 -2.12 -1.88
N PHE A 48 0.71 -2.54 -1.87
CA PHE A 48 -0.34 -1.99 -2.71
C PHE A 48 -0.55 -0.49 -2.46
N GLN A 49 -0.79 -0.09 -1.21
CA GLN A 49 -0.99 1.32 -0.85
C GLN A 49 0.20 2.19 -1.23
N SER A 50 1.41 1.76 -0.92
CA SER A 50 2.63 2.50 -1.25
C SER A 50 2.81 2.64 -2.76
N THR A 51 2.67 1.54 -3.52
CA THR A 51 2.88 1.55 -4.97
C THR A 51 1.83 2.39 -5.68
N VAL A 52 0.55 2.23 -5.34
CA VAL A 52 -0.54 2.99 -5.98
C VAL A 52 -0.45 4.47 -5.59
N SER A 53 -0.23 4.80 -4.31
CA SER A 53 -0.09 6.20 -3.88
C SER A 53 1.10 6.88 -4.58
N ASN A 54 2.26 6.23 -4.64
CA ASN A 54 3.43 6.77 -5.33
C ASN A 54 3.16 6.97 -6.82
N LYS A 55 2.43 6.05 -7.45
CA LYS A 55 2.00 6.17 -8.85
C LYS A 55 1.09 7.39 -9.05
N LEU A 56 0.09 7.58 -8.20
CA LEU A 56 -0.79 8.75 -8.24
C LEU A 56 0.00 10.06 -8.04
N PHE A 57 0.87 10.09 -7.03
CA PHE A 57 1.67 11.29 -6.75
C PHE A 57 2.68 11.63 -7.85
N SER A 58 3.14 10.66 -8.62
CA SER A 58 4.03 10.93 -9.76
C SER A 58 3.35 11.75 -10.86
N PHE A 59 2.02 11.66 -11.01
CA PHE A 59 1.25 12.41 -12.02
C PHE A 59 0.70 13.74 -11.51
N TRP A 60 0.25 13.77 -10.25
CA TRP A 60 -0.42 14.94 -9.67
C TRP A 60 0.39 15.69 -8.61
N GLY A 61 1.53 15.13 -8.18
CA GLY A 61 2.26 15.63 -7.01
C GLY A 61 1.52 15.31 -5.70
N HIS A 62 2.08 15.72 -4.59
CA HIS A 62 1.48 15.57 -3.27
C HIS A 62 0.52 16.70 -2.94
N ILE A 63 0.88 17.94 -3.34
CA ILE A 63 0.08 19.16 -3.16
C ILE A 63 0.03 19.87 -4.51
N GLN A 64 -1.13 20.40 -4.86
CA GLN A 64 -1.31 21.28 -6.01
C GLN A 64 -1.74 22.66 -5.54
N ILE A 65 -1.14 23.69 -6.14
CA ILE A 65 -1.55 25.06 -5.97
C ILE A 65 -2.31 25.46 -7.22
N SER A 66 -3.49 26.02 -7.06
CA SER A 66 -4.34 26.50 -8.16
C SER A 66 -5.08 27.76 -7.76
N SER A 67 -5.77 28.39 -8.71
CA SER A 67 -6.67 29.51 -8.44
C SER A 67 -7.98 29.03 -7.81
N VAL A 68 -8.47 29.76 -6.81
CA VAL A 68 -9.80 29.52 -6.21
C VAL A 68 -10.92 29.58 -7.25
N ASN A 69 -10.79 30.46 -8.26
CA ASN A 69 -11.80 30.67 -9.29
C ASN A 69 -11.56 29.88 -10.58
N GLY A 70 -10.56 28.98 -10.60
CA GLY A 70 -10.20 28.24 -11.81
C GLY A 70 -9.57 29.06 -12.94
N ALA A 71 -9.26 30.32 -12.69
CA ALA A 71 -8.58 31.20 -13.65
C ALA A 71 -7.09 30.83 -13.75
N SER A 72 -6.46 31.17 -14.87
CA SER A 72 -5.00 31.06 -15.00
C SER A 72 -4.30 31.97 -13.99
N LEU A 73 -3.26 31.41 -13.34
CA LEU A 73 -2.36 32.17 -12.48
C LEU A 73 -1.21 32.76 -13.32
N ASN A 74 -0.52 33.75 -12.79
CA ASN A 74 0.76 34.21 -13.36
C ASN A 74 1.90 33.50 -12.59
N ASP A 75 2.85 32.96 -13.31
CA ASP A 75 4.07 32.42 -12.72
C ASP A 75 4.85 33.54 -12.02
N ASP A 76 4.89 33.51 -10.69
CA ASP A 76 5.56 34.49 -9.87
C ASP A 76 6.82 33.88 -9.27
N ALA A 77 7.96 34.36 -9.74
CA ALA A 77 9.27 33.89 -9.25
C ALA A 77 9.46 34.08 -7.73
N GLN A 78 8.83 35.10 -7.13
CA GLN A 78 8.91 35.34 -5.70
C GLN A 78 8.15 34.23 -4.93
N VAL A 79 6.92 33.95 -5.34
CA VAL A 79 6.11 32.86 -4.76
C VAL A 79 6.79 31.51 -4.97
N ALA A 80 7.29 31.24 -6.18
CA ALA A 80 8.00 30.00 -6.49
C ALA A 80 9.24 29.79 -5.61
N ASN A 81 10.00 30.85 -5.32
CA ASN A 81 11.17 30.80 -4.43
C ASN A 81 10.78 30.63 -2.96
N GLN A 82 9.72 31.28 -2.51
CA GLN A 82 9.20 31.10 -1.16
C GLN A 82 8.73 29.67 -0.93
N ILE A 83 8.01 29.09 -1.89
CA ILE A 83 7.60 27.67 -1.85
C ILE A 83 8.83 26.77 -1.70
N LYS A 84 9.85 26.94 -2.55
CA LYS A 84 11.08 26.15 -2.51
C LYS A 84 11.87 26.27 -1.19
N SER A 85 11.68 27.34 -0.43
CA SER A 85 12.36 27.54 0.86
C SER A 85 11.78 26.74 2.01
N ILE A 86 10.59 26.14 1.84
CA ILE A 86 9.97 25.28 2.87
C ILE A 86 10.72 23.94 2.93
N SER A 87 11.21 23.56 4.12
CA SER A 87 12.15 22.48 4.32
C SER A 87 11.66 21.09 3.85
N ASN A 88 10.35 20.86 3.84
CA ASN A 88 9.78 19.57 3.44
C ASN A 88 9.52 19.46 1.92
N ILE A 89 9.76 20.51 1.14
CA ILE A 89 9.52 20.46 -0.30
C ILE A 89 10.72 19.85 -1.02
N GLN A 90 10.45 18.77 -1.76
CA GLN A 90 11.41 18.10 -2.61
C GLN A 90 11.54 18.79 -3.97
N SER A 91 10.40 19.09 -4.59
CA SER A 91 10.35 19.78 -5.89
C SER A 91 9.04 20.57 -6.04
N SER A 92 9.11 21.66 -6.80
CA SER A 92 7.97 22.47 -7.20
C SER A 92 8.07 22.77 -8.68
N SER A 93 7.05 22.42 -9.47
CA SER A 93 7.02 22.59 -10.92
C SER A 93 5.73 23.27 -11.35
N ALA A 94 5.84 24.35 -12.13
CA ALA A 94 4.70 25.00 -12.75
C ALA A 94 4.14 24.13 -13.88
N PHE A 95 2.82 24.13 -14.04
CA PHE A 95 2.15 23.47 -15.15
C PHE A 95 1.01 24.30 -15.71
N LEU A 96 0.73 24.13 -17.01
CA LEU A 96 -0.39 24.75 -17.69
C LEU A 96 -1.24 23.69 -18.38
N ASN A 97 -2.51 23.63 -18.04
CA ASN A 97 -3.48 22.72 -18.67
C ASN A 97 -4.31 23.48 -19.71
N GLN A 98 -4.42 22.89 -20.90
CA GLN A 98 -5.25 23.43 -21.97
C GLN A 98 -6.01 22.34 -22.68
N THR A 99 -7.33 22.48 -22.78
CA THR A 99 -8.16 21.56 -23.56
C THR A 99 -7.87 21.75 -25.05
N MET A 100 -7.73 20.65 -25.78
CA MET A 100 -7.44 20.62 -27.21
C MET A 100 -8.10 19.43 -27.91
N VAL A 101 -8.08 19.47 -29.23
CA VAL A 101 -8.44 18.33 -30.06
C VAL A 101 -7.20 17.86 -30.81
N LEU A 102 -6.86 16.58 -30.66
CA LEU A 102 -5.81 15.92 -31.40
C LEU A 102 -6.44 15.27 -32.64
N ALA A 103 -5.86 15.51 -33.80
CA ALA A 103 -6.29 14.90 -35.05
C ALA A 103 -5.14 14.19 -35.75
N LYS A 104 -5.42 12.98 -36.22
CA LYS A 104 -4.60 12.24 -37.17
C LYS A 104 -5.50 11.71 -38.28
N ASP A 105 -5.26 12.13 -39.51
CA ASP A 105 -6.07 11.81 -40.69
C ASP A 105 -7.55 12.18 -40.48
N ILE A 106 -8.45 11.19 -40.38
CA ILE A 106 -9.88 11.39 -40.14
C ILE A 106 -10.28 11.17 -38.67
N GLU A 107 -9.36 10.68 -37.84
CA GLU A 107 -9.63 10.41 -36.42
C GLU A 107 -9.32 11.64 -35.59
N ILE A 108 -10.23 11.93 -34.66
CA ILE A 108 -10.13 13.09 -33.76
C ILE A 108 -10.45 12.68 -32.32
N GLU A 109 -9.73 13.25 -31.36
CA GLU A 109 -9.94 12.99 -29.93
C GLU A 109 -9.78 14.29 -29.12
N GLY A 110 -10.75 14.54 -28.21
CA GLY A 110 -10.69 15.66 -27.28
C GLY A 110 -9.78 15.30 -26.10
N LEU A 111 -8.72 16.08 -25.88
CA LEU A 111 -7.69 15.80 -24.88
C LEU A 111 -7.36 17.05 -24.05
N ASN A 112 -6.64 16.83 -22.98
CA ASN A 112 -6.03 17.86 -22.15
C ASN A 112 -4.51 17.86 -22.37
N ALA A 113 -3.97 18.97 -22.85
CA ALA A 113 -2.53 19.17 -22.94
C ALA A 113 -2.01 19.70 -21.61
N LYS A 114 -1.16 18.93 -20.94
CA LYS A 114 -0.41 19.37 -19.77
C LYS A 114 0.94 19.92 -20.22
N GLY A 115 1.07 21.24 -20.23
CA GLY A 115 2.33 21.92 -20.48
C GLY A 115 3.21 21.89 -19.24
N ILE A 116 4.44 21.43 -19.40
CA ILE A 116 5.45 21.36 -18.35
C ILE A 116 6.76 21.97 -18.84
N ALA A 117 7.56 22.50 -17.92
CA ALA A 117 8.89 23.04 -18.22
C ALA A 117 9.99 21.99 -17.95
N ASP A 118 9.81 21.15 -16.95
CA ASP A 118 10.74 20.08 -16.61
C ASP A 118 10.26 18.75 -17.21
N PHE A 119 10.83 18.40 -18.34
CA PHE A 119 10.47 17.17 -19.07
C PHE A 119 10.97 15.89 -18.40
N SER A 120 11.86 15.97 -17.42
CA SER A 120 12.26 14.83 -16.60
C SER A 120 11.13 14.35 -15.67
N SER A 121 10.16 15.23 -15.43
CA SER A 121 8.98 14.96 -14.59
C SER A 121 7.88 14.16 -15.30
N ILE A 122 8.03 13.81 -16.59
CA ILE A 122 7.09 12.94 -17.29
C ILE A 122 7.23 11.51 -16.70
N PRO A 123 6.21 11.02 -15.97
CA PRO A 123 6.34 9.75 -15.31
C PRO A 123 6.13 8.59 -16.27
N ASN A 124 6.82 7.49 -16.02
CA ASN A 124 6.65 6.18 -16.68
C ASN A 124 6.65 6.24 -18.22
N LEU A 125 7.70 6.85 -18.79
CA LEU A 125 7.95 6.81 -20.24
C LEU A 125 8.32 5.37 -20.64
N ILE A 126 7.50 4.75 -21.50
CA ILE A 126 7.68 3.33 -21.90
C ILE A 126 8.39 3.17 -23.23
N GLN A 127 8.28 4.15 -24.14
CA GLN A 127 8.91 4.12 -25.46
C GLN A 127 9.34 5.52 -25.90
N GLY A 128 10.42 5.59 -26.66
CA GLY A 128 10.93 6.85 -27.19
C GLY A 128 11.74 7.64 -26.17
N ARG A 129 11.61 8.96 -26.21
CA ARG A 129 12.30 9.93 -25.34
C ARG A 129 11.37 11.03 -24.83
N THR A 130 11.83 11.77 -23.85
CA THR A 130 11.16 12.99 -23.38
C THR A 130 11.30 14.12 -24.40
N ILE A 131 10.48 15.18 -24.23
CA ILE A 131 10.55 16.40 -25.03
C ILE A 131 11.92 17.05 -24.85
N GLN A 132 12.46 17.58 -25.93
CA GLN A 132 13.68 18.40 -25.92
C GLN A 132 13.32 19.83 -26.27
N SER A 133 13.83 20.79 -25.51
CA SER A 133 13.69 22.21 -25.76
C SER A 133 15.06 22.86 -25.77
N ASP A 134 15.30 23.70 -26.76
CA ASP A 134 16.55 24.46 -26.88
C ASP A 134 16.54 25.73 -26.00
N GLY A 135 15.45 25.98 -25.25
CA GLY A 135 15.27 27.14 -24.38
C GLY A 135 15.06 28.46 -25.12
N GLN A 136 15.25 28.50 -26.44
CA GLN A 136 15.07 29.72 -27.27
C GLN A 136 13.70 29.77 -27.95
N SER A 137 13.13 28.62 -28.27
CA SER A 137 11.81 28.51 -28.89
C SER A 137 11.01 27.37 -28.29
N PRO A 138 9.66 27.46 -28.22
CA PRO A 138 8.81 26.41 -27.75
C PRO A 138 9.03 25.10 -28.55
N SER A 139 9.18 23.99 -27.87
CA SER A 139 9.36 22.69 -28.53
C SER A 139 8.11 22.30 -29.31
N LYS A 140 8.29 21.78 -30.52
CA LYS A 140 7.22 21.23 -31.38
C LYS A 140 7.09 19.70 -31.21
N GLU A 141 7.33 19.22 -30.00
CA GLU A 141 7.30 17.82 -29.65
C GLU A 141 6.16 17.53 -28.67
N ILE A 142 5.65 16.32 -28.72
CA ILE A 142 4.57 15.84 -27.85
C ILE A 142 4.87 14.42 -27.36
N VAL A 143 4.50 14.16 -26.10
CA VAL A 143 4.49 12.82 -25.54
C VAL A 143 3.04 12.41 -25.31
N LEU A 144 2.63 11.31 -25.94
CA LEU A 144 1.27 10.76 -25.85
C LEU A 144 1.21 9.60 -24.88
N SER A 145 0.01 9.28 -24.39
CA SER A 145 -0.18 8.00 -23.73
C SER A 145 -0.19 6.86 -24.74
N LYS A 146 0.22 5.67 -24.27
CA LYS A 146 0.12 4.43 -25.07
C LYS A 146 -1.32 4.18 -25.53
N ASN A 147 -2.31 4.48 -24.69
CA ASN A 147 -3.72 4.26 -24.98
C ASN A 147 -4.21 5.16 -26.10
N ILE A 148 -3.88 6.45 -26.09
CA ILE A 148 -4.20 7.40 -27.18
C ILE A 148 -3.47 6.98 -28.46
N ALA A 149 -2.19 6.66 -28.38
CA ALA A 149 -1.39 6.26 -29.54
C ALA A 149 -1.96 4.99 -30.19
N SER A 150 -2.35 4.00 -29.40
CA SER A 150 -3.00 2.78 -29.91
C SER A 150 -4.37 3.05 -30.50
N LYS A 151 -5.20 3.90 -29.87
CA LYS A 151 -6.54 4.26 -30.32
C LYS A 151 -6.53 4.98 -31.68
N LEU A 152 -5.57 5.87 -31.88
CA LEU A 152 -5.43 6.70 -33.09
C LEU A 152 -4.37 6.16 -34.06
N HIS A 153 -3.87 4.94 -33.87
CA HIS A 153 -2.83 4.33 -34.68
C HIS A 153 -1.61 5.23 -34.93
N ILE A 154 -1.14 5.93 -33.86
CA ILE A 154 -0.02 6.85 -33.90
C ILE A 154 1.27 6.13 -33.52
N LEU A 155 2.33 6.32 -34.29
CA LEU A 155 3.67 5.81 -34.01
C LEU A 155 4.62 6.92 -33.58
N ILE A 156 5.70 6.53 -32.90
CA ILE A 156 6.79 7.48 -32.57
C ILE A 156 7.41 7.97 -33.87
N GLY A 157 7.55 9.29 -33.98
CA GLY A 157 8.03 9.97 -35.18
C GLY A 157 6.93 10.57 -36.05
N ASP A 158 5.68 10.15 -35.88
CA ASP A 158 4.55 10.71 -36.61
C ASP A 158 4.34 12.19 -36.27
N GLN A 159 3.76 12.91 -37.21
CA GLN A 159 3.27 14.27 -37.00
C GLN A 159 1.77 14.24 -36.75
N VAL A 160 1.34 14.85 -35.67
CA VAL A 160 -0.06 15.00 -35.28
C VAL A 160 -0.45 16.49 -35.30
N ARG A 161 -1.73 16.74 -35.54
CA ARG A 161 -2.28 18.10 -35.53
C ARG A 161 -3.06 18.31 -34.25
N LEU A 162 -2.76 19.41 -33.55
CA LEU A 162 -3.47 19.87 -32.38
C LEU A 162 -4.28 21.10 -32.72
N TYR A 163 -5.55 21.06 -32.37
CA TYR A 163 -6.46 22.20 -32.55
C TYR A 163 -6.83 22.75 -31.17
N PHE A 164 -6.54 24.02 -30.98
CA PHE A 164 -6.88 24.76 -29.79
C PHE A 164 -7.98 25.78 -30.13
N PHE A 165 -8.99 25.83 -29.28
CA PHE A 165 -10.13 26.70 -29.42
C PHE A 165 -10.00 27.87 -28.43
N GLN A 166 -9.74 29.09 -28.91
CA GLN A 166 -9.61 30.27 -28.09
C GLN A 166 -10.22 31.48 -28.78
N ASN A 167 -10.99 32.29 -28.04
CA ASN A 167 -11.60 33.53 -28.53
C ASN A 167 -12.29 33.40 -29.90
N ASN A 168 -13.07 32.29 -30.08
CA ASN A 168 -13.74 31.96 -31.32
C ASN A 168 -12.81 31.68 -32.52
N GLN A 169 -11.53 31.47 -32.28
CA GLN A 169 -10.53 31.12 -33.30
C GLN A 169 -9.98 29.76 -33.05
N VAL A 170 -9.75 29.01 -34.13
CA VAL A 170 -9.10 27.69 -34.08
C VAL A 170 -7.62 27.90 -34.44
N GLN A 171 -6.74 27.53 -33.55
CA GLN A 171 -5.31 27.57 -33.81
C GLN A 171 -4.81 26.12 -34.01
N GLU A 172 -4.21 25.86 -35.17
CA GLU A 172 -3.58 24.60 -35.50
C GLU A 172 -2.09 24.63 -35.16
N ARG A 173 -1.60 23.56 -34.56
CA ARG A 173 -0.17 23.26 -34.35
C ARG A 173 0.16 21.83 -34.78
N LYS A 174 1.25 21.70 -35.52
CA LYS A 174 1.79 20.39 -35.90
C LYS A 174 2.90 20.03 -34.93
N LEU A 175 2.77 18.91 -34.24
CA LEU A 175 3.76 18.41 -33.29
C LEU A 175 4.23 17.02 -33.70
N LYS A 176 5.50 16.72 -33.39
CA LYS A 176 6.10 15.41 -33.60
C LYS A 176 5.99 14.58 -32.34
N VAL A 177 5.49 13.36 -32.47
CA VAL A 177 5.42 12.40 -31.37
C VAL A 177 6.81 11.85 -31.11
N VAL A 178 7.35 12.07 -29.89
CA VAL A 178 8.72 11.69 -29.52
C VAL A 178 8.78 10.60 -28.48
N GLY A 179 7.69 10.40 -27.73
CA GLY A 179 7.63 9.37 -26.70
C GLY A 179 6.21 8.97 -26.36
N LEU A 180 6.11 7.80 -25.71
CA LEU A 180 4.87 7.25 -25.21
C LEU A 180 5.02 7.00 -23.71
N PHE A 181 4.07 7.51 -22.92
CA PHE A 181 3.96 7.21 -21.49
C PHE A 181 2.79 6.27 -21.22
N HIS A 182 2.82 5.64 -20.07
CA HIS A 182 1.71 4.82 -19.58
C HIS A 182 1.55 4.99 -18.07
N SER A 183 0.45 5.62 -17.66
CA SER A 183 0.20 5.82 -16.23
C SER A 183 -0.35 4.57 -15.55
N GLY A 184 -1.01 3.68 -16.30
CA GLY A 184 -1.83 2.60 -15.77
C GLY A 184 -3.15 3.08 -15.15
N ILE A 185 -3.47 4.37 -15.29
CA ILE A 185 -4.76 4.96 -14.94
C ILE A 185 -5.47 5.26 -16.25
N GLU A 186 -6.32 4.34 -16.70
CA GLU A 186 -6.94 4.41 -18.02
C GLU A 186 -7.63 5.77 -18.27
N ALA A 187 -8.37 6.28 -17.28
CA ALA A 187 -9.06 7.56 -17.38
C ALA A 187 -8.09 8.75 -17.55
N TYR A 188 -6.87 8.66 -17.02
CA TYR A 188 -5.83 9.66 -17.21
C TYR A 188 -5.16 9.50 -18.57
N ASP A 189 -4.81 8.28 -18.94
CA ASP A 189 -4.12 7.95 -20.19
C ASP A 189 -4.95 8.29 -21.42
N LEU A 190 -6.28 8.15 -21.35
CA LEU A 190 -7.17 8.48 -22.45
C LEU A 190 -7.42 9.99 -22.63
N LYS A 191 -7.02 10.83 -21.68
CA LYS A 191 -7.36 12.26 -21.71
C LYS A 191 -6.17 13.20 -21.68
N ASN A 192 -4.99 12.75 -21.27
CA ASN A 192 -3.85 13.64 -21.04
C ASN A 192 -2.69 13.35 -21.98
N VAL A 193 -2.01 14.45 -22.38
CA VAL A 193 -0.77 14.43 -23.15
C VAL A 193 0.18 15.47 -22.58
N PHE A 194 1.48 15.31 -22.79
CA PHE A 194 2.49 16.26 -22.34
C PHE A 194 3.06 17.05 -23.51
N VAL A 195 3.17 18.37 -23.32
CA VAL A 195 3.77 19.30 -24.26
C VAL A 195 4.65 20.32 -23.52
N ASP A 196 5.40 21.11 -24.26
CA ASP A 196 6.16 22.23 -23.69
C ASP A 196 5.19 23.32 -23.18
N ILE A 197 5.39 23.78 -21.95
CA ILE A 197 4.57 24.86 -21.35
C ILE A 197 4.64 26.13 -22.17
N HIS A 198 5.80 26.48 -22.72
CA HIS A 198 5.99 27.69 -23.53
C HIS A 198 5.17 27.66 -24.81
N LEU A 199 4.92 26.46 -25.38
CA LEU A 199 4.03 26.32 -26.53
C LEU A 199 2.60 26.72 -26.18
N LEU A 200 2.10 26.28 -25.02
CA LEU A 200 0.75 26.62 -24.56
C LEU A 200 0.65 28.13 -24.19
N GLN A 201 1.67 28.65 -23.50
CA GLN A 201 1.74 30.08 -23.16
C GLN A 201 1.74 30.99 -24.40
N GLN A 202 2.46 30.59 -25.45
CA GLN A 202 2.42 31.29 -26.73
C GLN A 202 1.04 31.23 -27.39
N LEU A 203 0.37 30.06 -27.32
CA LEU A 203 -0.95 29.89 -27.88
C LEU A 203 -2.00 30.76 -27.22
N ILE A 204 -1.97 30.87 -25.89
CA ILE A 204 -2.91 31.71 -25.14
C ILE A 204 -2.50 33.17 -25.06
N GLN A 205 -1.38 33.54 -25.68
CA GLN A 205 -0.81 34.91 -25.68
C GLN A 205 -0.54 35.47 -24.28
N ALA A 206 -0.18 34.58 -23.34
CA ALA A 206 0.09 34.93 -21.96
C ALA A 206 1.38 34.21 -21.48
N PRO A 207 2.56 34.86 -21.64
CA PRO A 207 3.86 34.19 -21.46
C PRO A 207 4.16 33.72 -20.02
N THR A 208 3.44 34.23 -19.03
CA THR A 208 3.59 33.85 -17.62
C THR A 208 2.41 33.06 -17.09
N ALA A 209 1.45 32.69 -17.94
CA ALA A 209 0.26 31.97 -17.48
C ALA A 209 0.59 30.54 -17.10
N ILE A 210 0.07 30.14 -15.96
CA ILE A 210 0.11 28.76 -15.45
C ILE A 210 -1.28 28.38 -14.92
N THR A 211 -1.59 27.10 -14.89
CA THR A 211 -2.76 26.60 -14.16
C THR A 211 -2.45 26.50 -12.67
N GLY A 212 -1.21 26.19 -12.33
CA GLY A 212 -0.77 26.07 -10.95
C GLY A 212 0.62 25.48 -10.80
N TYR A 213 0.95 25.14 -9.57
CA TYR A 213 2.18 24.44 -9.22
C TYR A 213 1.87 23.04 -8.70
N GLN A 214 2.64 22.07 -9.16
CA GLN A 214 2.68 20.71 -8.65
C GLN A 214 3.84 20.57 -7.69
N ILE A 215 3.58 20.14 -6.46
CA ILE A 215 4.57 20.09 -5.39
C ILE A 215 4.75 18.65 -4.93
N ASN A 216 6.00 18.22 -4.85
CA ASN A 216 6.38 16.97 -4.22
C ASN A 216 7.05 17.27 -2.87
N VAL A 217 6.69 16.49 -1.85
CA VAL A 217 7.24 16.59 -0.50
C VAL A 217 8.14 15.40 -0.18
N ASN A 218 9.09 15.59 0.75
CA ASN A 218 10.00 14.54 1.19
C ASN A 218 9.29 13.53 2.10
N GLU A 219 8.46 14.02 3.05
CA GLU A 219 7.76 13.20 4.03
C GLU A 219 6.25 13.28 3.85
N LEU A 220 5.63 12.14 3.52
CA LEU A 220 4.18 12.04 3.31
C LEU A 220 3.37 12.26 4.59
N SER A 221 3.94 11.94 5.75
CA SER A 221 3.28 12.10 7.06
C SER A 221 2.99 13.55 7.42
N THR A 222 3.70 14.50 6.80
CA THR A 222 3.60 15.94 7.08
C THR A 222 2.93 16.74 5.98
N ILE A 223 2.25 16.08 5.01
CA ILE A 223 1.54 16.77 3.91
C ILE A 223 0.58 17.82 4.42
N ALA A 224 -0.25 17.50 5.43
CA ALA A 224 -1.22 18.43 5.99
C ALA A 224 -0.56 19.68 6.59
N GLN A 225 0.55 19.52 7.31
CA GLN A 225 1.28 20.66 7.86
C GLN A 225 1.94 21.47 6.73
N THR A 226 2.57 20.82 5.77
CA THR A 226 3.18 21.46 4.62
C THR A 226 2.16 22.24 3.79
N GLN A 227 0.93 21.72 3.65
CA GLN A 227 -0.18 22.41 2.97
C GLN A 227 -0.55 23.72 3.70
N ILE A 228 -0.62 23.71 5.03
CA ILE A 228 -0.89 24.91 5.86
C ILE A 228 0.27 25.92 5.70
N ASP A 229 1.50 25.45 5.77
CA ASP A 229 2.69 26.30 5.62
C ASP A 229 2.71 26.96 4.24
N ILE A 230 2.42 26.22 3.17
CA ILE A 230 2.29 26.76 1.82
C ILE A 230 1.15 27.78 1.76
N GLN A 231 -0.04 27.44 2.29
CA GLN A 231 -1.21 28.33 2.22
C GLN A 231 -0.94 29.68 2.90
N SER A 232 -0.11 29.71 3.95
CA SER A 232 0.23 30.94 4.69
C SER A 232 1.03 31.96 3.90
N ILE A 233 1.72 31.53 2.85
CA ILE A 233 2.55 32.40 2.00
C ILE A 233 1.91 32.72 0.64
N LEU A 234 0.78 32.07 0.32
CA LEU A 234 0.10 32.27 -0.95
C LEU A 234 -0.76 33.54 -0.96
N PRO A 235 -0.92 34.20 -2.14
CA PRO A 235 -1.92 35.23 -2.32
C PRO A 235 -3.35 34.77 -2.05
N GLU A 236 -4.25 35.65 -1.65
CA GLU A 236 -5.64 35.30 -1.24
C GLU A 236 -6.44 34.55 -2.30
N ASN A 237 -6.14 34.70 -3.57
CA ASN A 237 -6.84 34.02 -4.67
C ASN A 237 -6.20 32.67 -5.06
N TRP A 238 -5.16 32.25 -4.36
CA TRP A 238 -4.51 30.97 -4.59
C TRP A 238 -4.83 29.99 -3.47
N VAL A 239 -4.99 28.72 -3.80
CA VAL A 239 -5.28 27.66 -2.85
C VAL A 239 -4.32 26.50 -3.01
N ALA A 240 -3.78 26.04 -1.89
CA ALA A 240 -3.00 24.81 -1.82
C ALA A 240 -3.94 23.66 -1.38
N SER A 241 -4.08 22.66 -2.22
CA SER A 241 -4.89 21.48 -1.95
C SER A 241 -4.04 20.20 -2.01
N ALA A 242 -4.19 19.31 -1.05
CA ALA A 242 -3.59 18.00 -1.14
C ALA A 242 -4.21 17.23 -2.30
N SER A 243 -3.41 16.42 -3.03
CA SER A 243 -3.94 15.62 -4.14
C SER A 243 -5.02 14.65 -3.70
N ALA A 244 -4.99 14.20 -2.43
CA ALA A 244 -6.05 13.40 -1.84
C ALA A 244 -7.40 14.15 -1.74
N GLU A 245 -7.38 15.46 -1.54
CA GLU A 245 -8.59 16.31 -1.51
C GLU A 245 -9.15 16.56 -2.90
N LEU A 246 -8.27 16.67 -3.91
CA LEU A 246 -8.67 16.91 -5.30
C LEU A 246 -9.22 15.65 -5.99
N TYR A 247 -8.74 14.47 -5.59
CA TYR A 247 -9.10 13.19 -6.17
C TYR A 247 -9.60 12.19 -5.11
N PRO A 248 -10.62 12.54 -4.30
CA PRO A 248 -11.04 11.74 -3.15
C PRO A 248 -11.39 10.31 -3.53
N GLN A 249 -12.05 10.08 -4.67
CA GLN A 249 -12.47 8.75 -5.12
C GLN A 249 -11.29 7.76 -5.21
N LEU A 250 -10.13 8.21 -5.67
CA LEU A 250 -8.94 7.37 -5.81
C LEU A 250 -8.28 7.08 -4.44
N PHE A 251 -8.17 8.12 -3.61
CA PHE A 251 -7.52 7.99 -2.30
C PHE A 251 -8.42 7.29 -1.28
N ASP A 252 -9.74 7.49 -1.30
CA ASP A 252 -10.70 6.76 -0.47
C ASP A 252 -10.68 5.27 -0.79
N TRP A 253 -10.59 4.91 -2.07
CA TRP A 253 -10.45 3.51 -2.47
C TRP A 253 -9.18 2.85 -1.87
N ILE A 254 -8.05 3.56 -1.86
CA ILE A 254 -6.83 3.09 -1.19
C ILE A 254 -7.04 2.96 0.32
N GLN A 255 -7.76 3.89 0.95
CA GLN A 255 -8.03 3.87 2.38
C GLN A 255 -8.93 2.69 2.79
N VAL A 256 -9.92 2.34 1.97
CA VAL A 256 -10.77 1.16 2.19
C VAL A 256 -9.95 -0.12 2.31
N GLN A 257 -8.83 -0.24 1.58
CA GLN A 257 -7.95 -1.39 1.69
C GLN A 257 -7.33 -1.53 3.10
N SER A 258 -7.08 -0.42 3.81
CA SER A 258 -6.58 -0.46 5.18
C SER A 258 -7.63 -0.97 6.17
N ILE A 259 -8.89 -0.65 5.94
CA ILE A 259 -10.03 -1.15 6.75
C ILE A 259 -10.17 -2.66 6.54
N ASN A 260 -10.18 -3.11 5.28
CA ASN A 260 -10.24 -4.53 4.93
C ASN A 260 -9.08 -5.32 5.54
N ARG A 261 -7.86 -4.76 5.50
CA ARG A 261 -6.69 -5.33 6.18
C ARG A 261 -6.95 -5.54 7.67
N ASN A 262 -7.42 -4.51 8.37
CA ASN A 262 -7.65 -4.58 9.81
C ASN A 262 -8.71 -5.62 10.17
N ILE A 263 -9.80 -5.70 9.40
CA ILE A 263 -10.84 -6.71 9.56
C ILE A 263 -10.26 -8.11 9.37
N THR A 264 -9.49 -8.33 8.31
CA THR A 264 -8.85 -9.63 8.02
C THR A 264 -7.93 -10.05 9.17
N ILE A 265 -7.12 -9.13 9.71
CA ILE A 265 -6.21 -9.40 10.83
C ILE A 265 -7.00 -9.81 12.07
N ILE A 266 -8.09 -9.11 12.40
CA ILE A 266 -8.95 -9.44 13.55
C ILE A 266 -9.55 -10.84 13.38
N ILE A 267 -10.06 -11.18 12.20
CA ILE A 267 -10.63 -12.49 11.89
C ILE A 267 -9.56 -13.58 12.04
N MET A 268 -8.37 -13.40 11.44
CA MET A 268 -7.30 -14.40 11.52
C MET A 268 -6.80 -14.59 12.93
N LEU A 269 -6.71 -13.52 13.71
CA LEU A 269 -6.34 -13.56 15.11
C LEU A 269 -7.39 -14.32 15.95
N PHE A 270 -8.68 -14.06 15.71
CA PHE A 270 -9.77 -14.77 16.36
C PHE A 270 -9.74 -16.28 16.06
N ILE A 271 -9.51 -16.65 14.80
CA ILE A 271 -9.37 -18.07 14.40
C ILE A 271 -8.19 -18.72 15.13
N ALA A 272 -7.04 -18.06 15.20
CA ALA A 272 -5.88 -18.55 15.92
C ALA A 272 -6.17 -18.78 17.40
N VAL A 273 -6.84 -17.85 18.06
CA VAL A 273 -7.23 -17.92 19.48
C VAL A 273 -8.17 -19.10 19.72
N VAL A 274 -9.24 -19.22 18.95
CA VAL A 274 -10.22 -20.32 19.08
C VAL A 274 -9.55 -21.68 18.89
N ASN A 275 -8.69 -21.79 17.86
CA ASN A 275 -7.95 -23.01 17.60
C ASN A 275 -7.03 -23.40 18.78
N LEU A 276 -6.30 -22.45 19.35
CA LEU A 276 -5.40 -22.71 20.48
C LEU A 276 -6.15 -23.08 21.76
N ILE A 277 -7.28 -22.39 22.05
CA ILE A 277 -8.15 -22.74 23.19
C ILE A 277 -8.67 -24.18 23.05
N THR A 278 -9.18 -24.52 21.87
CA THR A 278 -9.69 -25.86 21.58
C THR A 278 -8.61 -26.93 21.75
N CYS A 279 -7.41 -26.71 21.20
CA CYS A 279 -6.27 -27.57 21.36
C CYS A 279 -5.93 -27.79 22.83
N LEU A 280 -5.85 -26.70 23.61
CA LEU A 280 -5.49 -26.81 25.03
C LEU A 280 -6.57 -27.54 25.82
N LEU A 281 -7.86 -27.31 25.54
CA LEU A 281 -8.95 -28.08 26.19
C LEU A 281 -8.85 -29.55 25.91
N ILE A 282 -8.59 -29.95 24.67
CA ILE A 282 -8.44 -31.38 24.31
C ILE A 282 -7.22 -31.98 25.02
N LEU A 283 -6.08 -31.25 24.99
CA LEU A 283 -4.87 -31.72 25.72
C LEU A 283 -5.10 -31.86 27.22
N LEU A 284 -5.88 -30.94 27.81
CA LEU A 284 -6.22 -30.98 29.22
C LEU A 284 -7.10 -32.19 29.55
N LEU A 285 -8.15 -32.42 28.75
CA LEU A 285 -9.06 -33.55 28.93
C LEU A 285 -8.30 -34.90 28.81
N GLU A 286 -7.40 -35.02 27.86
CA GLU A 286 -6.59 -36.26 27.67
C GLU A 286 -5.62 -36.50 28.82
N ARG A 287 -5.20 -35.46 29.54
CA ARG A 287 -4.23 -35.52 30.64
C ARG A 287 -4.87 -35.47 32.03
N VAL A 288 -6.20 -35.63 32.14
CA VAL A 288 -6.92 -35.65 33.42
C VAL A 288 -6.34 -36.69 34.39
N PRO A 289 -6.01 -37.94 33.97
CA PRO A 289 -5.40 -38.90 34.89
C PRO A 289 -4.05 -38.46 35.44
N MET A 290 -3.21 -37.84 34.60
CA MET A 290 -1.94 -37.28 35.03
C MET A 290 -2.13 -36.14 36.04
N VAL A 291 -3.11 -35.25 35.81
CA VAL A 291 -3.46 -34.17 36.74
C VAL A 291 -3.87 -34.74 38.09
N GLY A 292 -4.70 -35.81 38.08
CA GLY A 292 -5.10 -36.55 39.30
C GLY A 292 -3.90 -37.10 40.06
N SER A 293 -2.98 -37.77 39.35
CA SER A 293 -1.76 -38.35 39.95
C SER A 293 -0.84 -37.26 40.55
N LEU A 294 -0.63 -36.14 39.84
CA LEU A 294 0.18 -35.03 40.34
C LEU A 294 -0.44 -34.36 41.58
N ASN A 295 -1.77 -34.20 41.59
CA ASN A 295 -2.48 -33.69 42.76
C ASN A 295 -2.37 -34.68 43.96
N ALA A 296 -2.48 -35.99 43.74
CA ALA A 296 -2.31 -37.00 44.77
C ALA A 296 -0.90 -37.01 45.37
N MET A 297 0.12 -36.68 44.58
CA MET A 297 1.51 -36.48 45.01
C MET A 297 1.78 -35.11 45.67
N GLY A 298 0.76 -34.26 45.87
CA GLY A 298 0.89 -32.98 46.53
C GLY A 298 1.25 -31.78 45.64
N ALA A 299 1.20 -31.95 44.30
CA ALA A 299 1.44 -30.85 43.40
C ALA A 299 0.33 -29.78 43.51
N SER A 300 0.72 -28.51 43.67
CA SER A 300 -0.24 -27.42 43.73
C SER A 300 -0.94 -27.16 42.36
N HIS A 301 -2.19 -26.73 42.39
CA HIS A 301 -2.93 -26.38 41.17
C HIS A 301 -2.19 -25.32 40.32
N ALA A 302 -1.48 -24.39 40.97
CA ALA A 302 -0.65 -23.41 40.27
C ALA A 302 0.53 -24.02 39.51
N MET A 303 1.13 -25.09 40.06
CA MET A 303 2.19 -25.81 39.38
C MET A 303 1.65 -26.54 38.15
N ILE A 304 0.51 -27.20 38.25
CA ILE A 304 -0.14 -27.89 37.14
C ILE A 304 -0.54 -26.92 36.05
N GLN A 305 -1.12 -25.76 36.40
CA GLN A 305 -1.41 -24.68 35.44
C GLN A 305 -0.17 -24.23 34.68
N LYS A 306 0.97 -24.04 35.38
CA LYS A 306 2.24 -23.65 34.71
C LYS A 306 2.71 -24.72 33.72
N VAL A 307 2.53 -26.01 34.00
CA VAL A 307 2.88 -27.10 33.07
C VAL A 307 2.10 -26.96 31.75
N PHE A 308 0.80 -26.74 31.81
CA PHE A 308 -0.04 -26.59 30.62
C PHE A 308 0.25 -25.25 29.90
N LEU A 309 0.51 -24.18 30.64
CA LEU A 309 0.92 -22.90 30.04
C LEU A 309 2.23 -23.02 29.25
N TYR A 310 3.24 -23.72 29.79
CA TYR A 310 4.49 -23.97 29.06
C TYR A 310 4.28 -24.85 27.83
N GLN A 311 3.45 -25.91 27.94
CA GLN A 311 3.13 -26.77 26.81
C GLN A 311 2.41 -25.98 25.69
N ALA A 312 1.43 -25.16 26.03
CA ALA A 312 0.72 -24.31 25.09
C ALA A 312 1.65 -23.26 24.46
N SER A 313 2.57 -22.69 25.25
CA SER A 313 3.58 -21.76 24.73
C SER A 313 4.52 -22.42 23.70
N PHE A 314 4.92 -23.68 23.90
CA PHE A 314 5.70 -24.43 22.90
C PHE A 314 4.95 -24.60 21.58
N ILE A 315 3.64 -24.93 21.65
CA ILE A 315 2.79 -25.08 20.45
C ILE A 315 2.66 -23.73 19.73
N ALA A 316 2.39 -22.65 20.46
CA ALA A 316 2.28 -21.31 19.91
C ALA A 316 3.59 -20.83 19.27
N CYS A 317 4.71 -20.99 19.97
CA CYS A 317 6.03 -20.61 19.42
C CYS A 317 6.38 -21.38 18.15
N ALA A 318 6.09 -22.69 18.10
CA ALA A 318 6.29 -23.48 16.90
C ALA A 318 5.38 -23.02 15.74
N GLY A 319 4.10 -22.74 16.04
CA GLY A 319 3.14 -22.23 15.06
C GLY A 319 3.54 -20.83 14.54
N ILE A 320 3.88 -19.91 15.44
CA ILE A 320 4.33 -18.56 15.07
C ILE A 320 5.61 -18.63 14.23
N GLY A 321 6.61 -19.42 14.66
CA GLY A 321 7.87 -19.58 13.92
C GLY A 321 7.66 -20.12 12.51
N LEU A 322 6.86 -21.18 12.35
CA LEU A 322 6.50 -21.72 11.03
C LEU A 322 5.68 -20.72 10.22
N GLY A 323 4.74 -20.01 10.84
CA GLY A 323 3.94 -18.99 10.18
C GLY A 323 4.78 -17.83 9.64
N VAL A 324 5.76 -17.36 10.42
CA VAL A 324 6.73 -16.34 9.98
C VAL A 324 7.57 -16.85 8.81
N LEU A 325 8.08 -18.07 8.88
CA LEU A 325 8.86 -18.64 7.79
C LEU A 325 8.04 -18.76 6.50
N ILE A 326 6.81 -19.24 6.57
CA ILE A 326 5.92 -19.37 5.42
C ILE A 326 5.53 -17.97 4.90
N GLY A 327 5.07 -17.08 5.76
CA GLY A 327 4.60 -15.75 5.37
C GLY A 327 5.70 -14.91 4.74
N LEU A 328 6.87 -14.83 5.37
CA LEU A 328 8.02 -14.12 4.80
C LEU A 328 8.58 -14.85 3.58
N GLY A 329 8.63 -16.16 3.59
CA GLY A 329 9.09 -16.96 2.45
C GLY A 329 8.25 -16.69 1.20
N LEU A 330 6.92 -16.73 1.31
CA LEU A 330 6.01 -16.41 0.20
C LEU A 330 6.13 -14.94 -0.24
N SER A 331 6.28 -14.01 0.70
CA SER A 331 6.50 -12.59 0.39
C SER A 331 7.79 -12.37 -0.42
N VAL A 332 8.89 -13.00 -0.02
CA VAL A 332 10.17 -12.90 -0.73
C VAL A 332 10.11 -13.59 -2.09
N LEU A 333 9.42 -14.74 -2.19
CA LEU A 333 9.21 -15.42 -3.47
C LEU A 333 8.43 -14.54 -4.45
N GLN A 334 7.35 -13.88 -3.98
CA GLN A 334 6.57 -12.96 -4.82
C GLN A 334 7.42 -11.76 -5.26
N LEU A 335 8.23 -11.16 -4.38
CA LEU A 335 9.15 -10.06 -4.74
C LEU A 335 10.15 -10.46 -5.82
N LYS A 336 10.66 -11.71 -5.77
CA LYS A 336 11.68 -12.19 -6.70
C LYS A 336 11.12 -12.66 -8.04
N PHE A 337 10.02 -13.41 -7.99
CA PHE A 337 9.47 -14.10 -9.18
C PHE A 337 8.25 -13.41 -9.79
N GLN A 338 7.61 -12.49 -9.06
CA GLN A 338 6.45 -11.72 -9.54
C GLN A 338 5.36 -12.61 -10.18
N TRP A 339 5.04 -13.74 -9.54
CA TRP A 339 4.11 -14.73 -10.10
C TRP A 339 2.67 -14.24 -10.24
N ILE A 340 2.26 -13.39 -9.28
CA ILE A 340 0.88 -12.92 -9.22
C ILE A 340 0.80 -11.61 -9.98
N HIS A 341 0.16 -11.70 -11.16
CA HIS A 341 -0.18 -10.53 -11.97
C HIS A 341 -1.60 -10.09 -11.66
N LEU A 342 -1.83 -8.80 -11.73
CA LEU A 342 -3.11 -8.15 -11.51
C LEU A 342 -3.58 -7.54 -12.83
N ASP A 343 -4.89 -7.35 -12.95
CA ASP A 343 -5.44 -6.56 -14.06
C ASP A 343 -5.16 -5.08 -13.81
N GLU A 344 -4.30 -4.49 -14.62
CA GLU A 344 -3.89 -3.10 -14.47
C GLU A 344 -5.07 -2.12 -14.59
N SER A 345 -6.08 -2.45 -15.39
CA SER A 345 -7.27 -1.61 -15.54
C SER A 345 -8.10 -1.50 -14.26
N ALA A 346 -8.11 -2.58 -13.44
CA ALA A 346 -8.86 -2.65 -12.19
C ALA A 346 -8.05 -2.20 -10.97
N TYR A 347 -6.74 -2.50 -10.96
CA TYR A 347 -5.88 -2.30 -9.77
C TYR A 347 -4.82 -1.23 -9.93
N LEU A 348 -4.72 -0.60 -11.09
CA LEU A 348 -3.73 0.44 -11.46
C LEU A 348 -2.28 -0.05 -11.48
N ILE A 349 -2.04 -1.33 -11.27
CA ILE A 349 -0.73 -1.99 -11.23
C ILE A 349 -0.83 -3.39 -11.85
N ASP A 350 0.21 -3.83 -12.53
CA ASP A 350 0.27 -5.10 -13.26
C ASP A 350 0.81 -6.28 -12.44
N VAL A 351 1.58 -6.01 -11.38
CA VAL A 351 2.18 -7.02 -10.50
C VAL A 351 1.78 -6.75 -9.06
N LEU A 352 1.41 -7.82 -8.32
CA LEU A 352 1.08 -7.71 -6.89
C LEU A 352 2.31 -7.22 -6.11
N PRO A 353 2.29 -5.99 -5.57
CA PRO A 353 3.41 -5.42 -4.87
C PRO A 353 3.48 -5.95 -3.44
N ILE A 354 4.68 -6.18 -2.96
CA ILE A 354 4.95 -6.63 -1.60
C ILE A 354 5.88 -5.62 -0.92
N GLN A 355 5.48 -5.16 0.25
CA GLN A 355 6.33 -4.32 1.09
C GLN A 355 6.44 -4.93 2.49
N ILE A 356 7.63 -5.43 2.83
CA ILE A 356 7.91 -6.01 4.14
C ILE A 356 8.45 -4.90 5.05
N GLN A 357 7.71 -4.60 6.12
CA GLN A 357 8.16 -3.64 7.13
C GLN A 357 8.61 -4.41 8.39
N PRO A 358 9.91 -4.37 8.77
CA PRO A 358 10.43 -5.16 9.89
C PRO A 358 9.72 -4.90 11.21
N LEU A 359 9.36 -3.65 11.49
CA LEU A 359 8.64 -3.28 12.71
C LEU A 359 7.26 -3.95 12.80
N GLN A 360 6.55 -4.06 11.68
CA GLN A 360 5.24 -4.74 11.63
C GLN A 360 5.40 -6.25 11.81
N VAL A 361 6.43 -6.86 11.24
CA VAL A 361 6.72 -8.29 11.44
C VAL A 361 6.95 -8.58 12.92
N ILE A 362 7.76 -7.77 13.60
CA ILE A 362 7.98 -7.89 15.05
C ILE A 362 6.66 -7.67 15.81
N GLY A 363 5.87 -6.67 15.41
CA GLY A 363 4.57 -6.39 16.01
C GLY A 363 3.60 -7.58 15.89
N VAL A 364 3.56 -8.25 14.74
CA VAL A 364 2.75 -9.46 14.54
C VAL A 364 3.24 -10.60 15.43
N ILE A 365 4.54 -10.85 15.50
CA ILE A 365 5.11 -11.92 16.33
C ILE A 365 4.77 -11.70 17.80
N VAL A 366 5.08 -10.51 18.32
CA VAL A 366 4.88 -10.17 19.73
C VAL A 366 3.39 -10.10 20.05
N GLY A 367 2.59 -9.44 19.22
CA GLY A 367 1.14 -9.32 19.40
C GLY A 367 0.45 -10.68 19.42
N THR A 368 0.76 -11.55 18.45
CA THR A 368 0.22 -12.92 18.41
C THR A 368 0.67 -13.73 19.62
N ALA A 369 1.93 -13.63 20.01
CA ALA A 369 2.45 -14.34 21.19
C ALA A 369 1.72 -13.92 22.49
N ILE A 370 1.51 -12.62 22.69
CA ILE A 370 0.79 -12.08 23.85
C ILE A 370 -0.66 -12.58 23.85
N ILE A 371 -1.36 -12.49 22.72
CA ILE A 371 -2.75 -12.90 22.61
C ILE A 371 -2.90 -14.41 22.82
N CYS A 372 -2.02 -15.20 22.23
CA CYS A 372 -1.98 -16.65 22.47
C CYS A 372 -1.77 -16.95 23.96
N TYR A 373 -0.82 -16.29 24.61
CA TYR A 373 -0.56 -16.47 26.05
C TYR A 373 -1.78 -16.12 26.92
N LEU A 374 -2.42 -15.00 26.64
CA LEU A 374 -3.65 -14.59 27.35
C LEU A 374 -4.80 -15.59 27.15
N SER A 375 -4.94 -16.10 25.93
CA SER A 375 -5.96 -17.08 25.57
C SER A 375 -5.80 -18.39 26.34
N PHE A 376 -4.57 -18.77 26.67
CA PHE A 376 -4.29 -19.97 27.47
C PHE A 376 -4.73 -19.87 28.93
N LEU A 377 -4.90 -18.67 29.45
CA LEU A 377 -5.37 -18.49 30.82
C LEU A 377 -6.82 -18.99 30.99
N LEU A 378 -7.66 -18.87 29.97
CA LEU A 378 -9.07 -19.27 30.02
C LEU A 378 -9.25 -20.78 30.31
N PRO A 379 -8.67 -21.72 29.53
CA PRO A 379 -8.82 -23.16 29.81
C PRO A 379 -8.12 -23.60 31.11
N THR A 380 -7.01 -22.96 31.49
CA THR A 380 -6.27 -23.34 32.70
C THR A 380 -7.01 -23.05 34.00
N ILE A 381 -7.98 -22.09 34.00
CA ILE A 381 -8.85 -21.83 35.13
C ILE A 381 -9.73 -23.08 35.44
N TRP A 382 -10.11 -23.87 34.43
CA TRP A 382 -10.92 -25.07 34.60
C TRP A 382 -10.18 -26.20 35.32
N ILE A 383 -8.85 -26.20 35.33
CA ILE A 383 -8.03 -27.15 36.07
C ILE A 383 -8.39 -27.12 37.56
N LYS A 384 -8.75 -25.99 38.11
CA LYS A 384 -9.15 -25.82 39.53
C LYS A 384 -10.43 -26.63 39.89
N LYS A 385 -11.27 -26.96 38.91
CA LYS A 385 -12.53 -27.69 39.11
C LYS A 385 -12.38 -29.19 39.00
N ILE A 386 -11.20 -29.73 38.65
CA ILE A 386 -10.94 -31.17 38.54
C ILE A 386 -10.64 -31.72 39.93
N SER A 387 -11.59 -32.48 40.49
CA SER A 387 -11.38 -33.16 41.79
C SER A 387 -10.53 -34.43 41.58
N PRO A 388 -9.53 -34.71 42.47
CA PRO A 388 -8.68 -35.91 42.37
C PRO A 388 -9.47 -37.21 42.36
N ALA A 389 -10.56 -37.28 43.16
CA ALA A 389 -11.39 -38.48 43.26
C ALA A 389 -12.16 -38.82 41.97
N LYS A 390 -12.54 -37.80 41.15
CA LYS A 390 -13.17 -38.05 39.86
C LYS A 390 -12.17 -38.36 38.76
N ALA A 391 -10.94 -37.82 38.87
CA ALA A 391 -9.89 -37.98 37.87
C ALA A 391 -9.31 -39.41 37.83
N ILE A 392 -9.30 -40.12 38.96
CA ILE A 392 -8.75 -41.47 39.08
C ILE A 392 -9.80 -42.55 38.71
N ARG A 393 -11.09 -42.19 38.67
CA ARG A 393 -12.22 -43.14 38.48
C ARG A 393 -12.67 -43.29 37.00
N PHE A 394 -12.00 -42.59 36.08
CA PHE A 394 -12.24 -42.73 34.65
C PHE A 394 -11.24 -43.76 34.04
N ASP A 395 -11.54 -45.02 34.24
CA ASP A 395 -11.18 -46.15 33.37
C ASP A 395 -12.43 -46.71 32.74
#